data_36b48c157327f88118826766dfd9ed0b
#
_entry.id   36b48c157327f88118826766dfd9ed0b
#
_cell.length_a   1.000
_cell.length_b   1.000
_cell.length_c   1.000
_cell.angle_alpha   90.00
_cell.angle_beta   90.00
_cell.angle_gamma   90.00
#
_symmetry.space_group_name_H-M   'P 1'
#
loop_
_entity.id
_entity.type
_entity.pdbx_description
1 polymer ?
#
loop_
_entity_poly.entity_id
_entity_poly.type
_entity_poly.pdbx_seq_one_letter_code
_entity_poly.pdbx_strand_id
1 'polypeptide(L)'
;MNVLHISPRLRPGGVNQLAADLACGLQQAGFRNTVISPPNELVGKLTASSVQHHSSRNIAVFTYLKELQRVRRLINSTKANIILAYTTPASSLAWRACANLPEEQRPRIIGIHTTYPRHPGWAASLNRCDAIVAISRHLRNELTHRARLDSERNIWVIPYGVNEELCNPDYKPSDAWIEQWLRTHKELENTLSVCIPGAITPLHGLEDVAPILAGLNQIGIPIHVYIAGDTARADRHYLSTLKKLYKKSGIEKQVTWLGLRPDLRDIICICDVVLSLARVPASHDRTVLEALALGRPVAGYDHGVVGEMLDAFLPEGRVVPGDTSGIADRLEQWHAYRPHMSEELPYPYRLGDTIRSFAELCTSLCHGR
;
A
#
# COMPACT_ATOMS: atom_id res chain seq x y z
N MET A 1 0.54 10.24 26.12
CA MET A 1 -0.70 10.44 25.33
C MET A 1 -1.30 9.07 25.03
N ASN A 2 -2.63 8.92 25.12
CA ASN A 2 -3.31 7.65 24.92
C ASN A 2 -4.01 7.65 23.54
N VAL A 3 -3.71 6.67 22.71
CA VAL A 3 -4.23 6.57 21.33
C VAL A 3 -5.06 5.29 21.19
N LEU A 4 -6.28 5.42 20.69
CA LEU A 4 -7.17 4.31 20.37
C LEU A 4 -7.25 4.13 18.85
N HIS A 5 -6.82 2.97 18.36
CA HIS A 5 -6.88 2.61 16.95
C HIS A 5 -8.15 1.79 16.67
N ILE A 6 -8.98 2.23 15.73
CA ILE A 6 -10.17 1.51 15.28
C ILE A 6 -9.93 0.99 13.87
N SER A 7 -9.57 -0.28 13.74
CA SER A 7 -9.28 -0.92 12.46
C SER A 7 -10.24 -2.08 12.20
N PRO A 8 -11.24 -1.93 11.31
CA PRO A 8 -12.17 -3.01 10.99
C PRO A 8 -11.53 -4.14 10.18
N ARG A 9 -10.32 -3.90 9.66
CA ARG A 9 -9.51 -4.89 8.94
C ARG A 9 -8.05 -4.73 9.36
N LEU A 10 -7.56 -5.69 10.09
CA LEU A 10 -6.14 -5.81 10.41
C LEU A 10 -5.66 -7.10 9.74
N ARG A 11 -4.78 -7.02 8.74
CA ARG A 11 -4.27 -8.18 8.01
C ARG A 11 -2.83 -7.91 7.57
N PRO A 12 -1.98 -8.93 7.45
CA PRO A 12 -0.66 -8.77 6.86
C PRO A 12 -0.74 -8.24 5.43
N GLY A 13 0.22 -7.41 5.07
CA GLY A 13 0.38 -6.85 3.74
C GLY A 13 -0.51 -5.64 3.41
N GLY A 14 0.00 -4.81 2.51
CA GLY A 14 -0.65 -3.60 2.04
C GLY A 14 -1.08 -2.64 3.16
N VAL A 15 -2.06 -1.83 2.87
CA VAL A 15 -2.58 -0.80 3.80
C VAL A 15 -3.28 -1.38 5.04
N ASN A 16 -3.67 -2.64 5.01
CA ASN A 16 -4.30 -3.26 6.18
C ASN A 16 -3.31 -3.47 7.34
N GLN A 17 -2.02 -3.46 7.07
CA GLN A 17 -0.96 -3.57 8.07
C GLN A 17 -0.65 -2.22 8.73
N LEU A 18 -0.98 -1.09 8.10
CA LEU A 18 -0.68 0.26 8.58
C LEU A 18 -1.09 0.49 10.04
N ALA A 19 -2.25 -0.03 10.45
CA ALA A 19 -2.74 0.15 11.80
C ALA A 19 -1.83 -0.53 12.85
N ALA A 20 -1.27 -1.70 12.52
CA ALA A 20 -0.34 -2.40 13.40
C ALA A 20 1.01 -1.69 13.45
N ASP A 21 1.53 -1.27 12.29
CA ASP A 21 2.82 -0.59 12.20
C ASP A 21 2.79 0.75 12.94
N LEU A 22 1.71 1.55 12.76
CA LEU A 22 1.53 2.80 13.50
C LEU A 22 1.37 2.57 15.00
N ALA A 23 0.58 1.59 15.43
CA ALA A 23 0.40 1.31 16.85
C ALA A 23 1.72 0.91 17.51
N CYS A 24 2.52 0.06 16.86
CA CYS A 24 3.84 -0.34 17.36
C CYS A 24 4.82 0.83 17.37
N GLY A 25 4.90 1.59 16.27
CA GLY A 25 5.83 2.72 16.16
C GLY A 25 5.49 3.88 17.11
N LEU A 26 4.22 4.23 17.25
CA LEU A 26 3.80 5.23 18.23
C LEU A 26 4.01 4.76 19.67
N GLN A 27 3.91 3.44 19.93
CA GLN A 27 4.24 2.87 21.25
C GLN A 27 5.72 3.09 21.58
N GLN A 28 6.61 2.84 20.62
CA GLN A 28 8.05 3.08 20.76
C GLN A 28 8.35 4.59 20.92
N ALA A 29 7.56 5.46 20.31
CA ALA A 29 7.63 6.92 20.47
C ALA A 29 7.04 7.44 21.78
N GLY A 30 6.66 6.57 22.74
CA GLY A 30 6.19 6.94 24.08
C GLY A 30 4.68 7.18 24.21
N PHE A 31 3.90 6.87 23.17
CA PHE A 31 2.44 6.89 23.25
C PHE A 31 1.93 5.57 23.84
N ARG A 32 0.80 5.60 24.54
CA ARG A 32 0.10 4.38 24.98
C ARG A 32 -0.96 4.03 23.93
N ASN A 33 -0.79 2.88 23.30
CA ASN A 33 -1.64 2.48 22.18
C ASN A 33 -2.56 1.31 22.54
N THR A 34 -3.81 1.43 22.13
CA THR A 34 -4.82 0.36 22.22
C THR A 34 -5.44 0.17 20.84
N VAL A 35 -5.46 -1.08 20.36
CA VAL A 35 -6.04 -1.42 19.04
C VAL A 35 -7.31 -2.22 19.23
N ILE A 36 -8.40 -1.80 18.59
CA ILE A 36 -9.61 -2.61 18.44
C ILE A 36 -9.75 -3.07 16.98
N SER A 37 -9.72 -4.38 16.77
CA SER A 37 -9.82 -5.01 15.44
C SER A 37 -10.30 -6.46 15.54
N PRO A 38 -10.76 -7.08 14.45
CA PRO A 38 -10.90 -8.55 14.39
C PRO A 38 -9.57 -9.24 14.67
N PRO A 39 -9.55 -10.39 15.38
CA PRO A 39 -8.34 -11.13 15.66
C PRO A 39 -7.71 -11.67 14.38
N ASN A 40 -6.38 -11.63 14.30
CA ASN A 40 -5.60 -12.12 13.16
C ASN A 40 -4.12 -12.28 13.54
N GLU A 41 -3.27 -12.63 12.57
CA GLU A 41 -1.83 -12.90 12.75
C GLU A 41 -1.05 -11.69 13.30
N LEU A 42 -1.46 -10.46 13.02
CA LEU A 42 -0.76 -9.24 13.49
C LEU A 42 -0.96 -8.97 15.00
N VAL A 43 -1.89 -9.66 15.66
CA VAL A 43 -2.08 -9.52 17.12
C VAL A 43 -0.81 -9.91 17.89
N GLY A 44 -0.08 -10.94 17.42
CA GLY A 44 1.21 -11.31 18.00
C GLY A 44 2.24 -10.17 17.95
N LYS A 45 2.31 -9.44 16.82
CA LYS A 45 3.17 -8.27 16.68
C LYS A 45 2.79 -7.14 17.65
N LEU A 46 1.48 -6.87 17.79
CA LEU A 46 0.99 -5.86 18.74
C LEU A 46 1.38 -6.21 20.18
N THR A 47 1.18 -7.48 20.58
CA THR A 47 1.50 -7.96 21.92
C THR A 47 3.01 -7.89 22.19
N ALA A 48 3.84 -8.29 21.24
CA ALA A 48 5.30 -8.19 21.34
C ALA A 48 5.78 -6.75 21.52
N SER A 49 5.05 -5.77 20.97
CA SER A 49 5.33 -4.33 21.13
C SER A 49 4.62 -3.71 22.35
N SER A 50 4.05 -4.49 23.25
CA SER A 50 3.30 -4.01 24.44
C SER A 50 2.08 -3.15 24.10
N VAL A 51 1.51 -3.31 22.90
CA VAL A 51 0.26 -2.65 22.46
C VAL A 51 -0.93 -3.50 22.91
N GLN A 52 -1.90 -2.90 23.58
CA GLN A 52 -3.11 -3.60 24.01
C GLN A 52 -4.02 -3.87 22.80
N HIS A 53 -4.49 -5.12 22.67
CA HIS A 53 -5.44 -5.51 21.63
C HIS A 53 -6.78 -5.94 22.21
N HIS A 54 -7.87 -5.37 21.66
CA HIS A 54 -9.23 -5.77 21.99
C HIS A 54 -9.90 -6.35 20.73
N SER A 55 -10.32 -7.60 20.83
CA SER A 55 -11.00 -8.27 19.72
C SER A 55 -12.36 -7.64 19.44
N SER A 56 -12.63 -7.31 18.18
CA SER A 56 -13.92 -6.85 17.67
C SER A 56 -14.49 -7.82 16.64
N ARG A 57 -15.76 -7.70 16.36
CA ARG A 57 -16.38 -8.30 15.16
C ARG A 57 -16.28 -7.31 14.00
N ASN A 58 -16.43 -7.80 12.76
CA ASN A 58 -16.57 -6.90 11.62
C ASN A 58 -17.70 -5.89 11.88
N ILE A 59 -17.43 -4.60 11.62
CA ILE A 59 -18.42 -3.53 11.76
C ILE A 59 -19.46 -3.73 10.63
N ALA A 60 -20.48 -4.52 10.91
CA ALA A 60 -21.62 -4.75 10.06
C ALA A 60 -22.86 -4.15 10.72
N VAL A 61 -23.92 -3.92 9.96
CA VAL A 61 -25.16 -3.30 10.46
C VAL A 61 -25.68 -4.00 11.73
N PHE A 62 -25.66 -5.33 11.76
CA PHE A 62 -26.16 -6.12 12.90
C PHE A 62 -25.24 -6.10 14.15
N THR A 63 -23.98 -5.73 14.01
CA THR A 63 -23.00 -5.67 15.13
C THR A 63 -22.74 -4.24 15.60
N TYR A 64 -23.22 -3.25 14.88
CA TYR A 64 -22.89 -1.85 15.04
C TYR A 64 -23.11 -1.33 16.48
N LEU A 65 -24.28 -1.59 17.08
CA LEU A 65 -24.59 -1.11 18.44
C LEU A 65 -23.67 -1.74 19.50
N LYS A 66 -23.32 -3.02 19.35
CA LYS A 66 -22.39 -3.71 20.28
C LYS A 66 -20.98 -3.13 20.17
N GLU A 67 -20.53 -2.87 18.95
CA GLU A 67 -19.21 -2.25 18.72
C GLU A 67 -19.19 -0.79 19.19
N LEU A 68 -20.28 -0.03 19.04
CA LEU A 68 -20.41 1.32 19.57
C LEU A 68 -20.26 1.35 21.11
N GLN A 69 -20.94 0.45 21.83
CA GLN A 69 -20.81 0.32 23.29
C GLN A 69 -19.41 -0.12 23.71
N ARG A 70 -18.75 -0.97 22.92
CA ARG A 70 -17.39 -1.41 23.16
C ARG A 70 -16.39 -0.25 23.00
N VAL A 71 -16.50 0.52 21.91
CA VAL A 71 -15.65 1.69 21.67
C VAL A 71 -15.84 2.74 22.78
N ARG A 72 -17.07 3.01 23.21
CA ARG A 72 -17.36 3.92 24.36
C ARG A 72 -16.68 3.45 25.63
N ARG A 73 -16.74 2.16 25.95
CA ARG A 73 -16.06 1.60 27.12
C ARG A 73 -14.54 1.75 27.03
N LEU A 74 -13.97 1.52 25.84
CA LEU A 74 -12.54 1.67 25.61
C LEU A 74 -12.11 3.13 25.71
N ILE A 75 -12.83 4.09 25.16
CA ILE A 75 -12.54 5.51 25.30
C ILE A 75 -12.42 5.88 26.79
N ASN A 76 -13.39 5.45 27.59
CA ASN A 76 -13.41 5.77 29.04
C ASN A 76 -12.31 5.04 29.82
N SER A 77 -12.10 3.75 29.56
CA SER A 77 -11.12 2.95 30.33
C SER A 77 -9.67 3.30 29.98
N THR A 78 -9.38 3.65 28.71
CA THR A 78 -8.03 4.03 28.29
C THR A 78 -7.77 5.51 28.43
N LYS A 79 -8.78 6.32 28.74
CA LYS A 79 -8.72 7.79 28.73
C LYS A 79 -8.09 8.30 27.42
N ALA A 80 -8.61 7.79 26.28
CA ALA A 80 -8.08 8.09 24.97
C ALA A 80 -8.08 9.61 24.70
N ASN A 81 -6.95 10.15 24.29
CA ASN A 81 -6.82 11.53 23.82
C ASN A 81 -7.07 11.65 22.33
N ILE A 82 -6.66 10.60 21.58
CA ILE A 82 -6.75 10.52 20.12
C ILE A 82 -7.43 9.22 19.72
N ILE A 83 -8.23 9.27 18.66
CA ILE A 83 -8.76 8.09 17.97
C ILE A 83 -8.25 8.11 16.54
N LEU A 84 -7.52 7.06 16.11
CA LEU A 84 -7.14 6.81 14.74
C LEU A 84 -8.14 5.83 14.11
N ALA A 85 -8.92 6.30 13.14
CA ALA A 85 -9.97 5.53 12.49
C ALA A 85 -9.59 5.21 11.03
N TYR A 86 -9.35 3.92 10.74
CA TYR A 86 -8.74 3.47 9.48
C TYR A 86 -9.71 3.22 8.32
N THR A 87 -10.96 3.61 8.46
CA THR A 87 -11.96 3.57 7.38
C THR A 87 -13.09 4.55 7.70
N THR A 88 -13.88 4.90 6.69
CA THR A 88 -15.06 5.75 6.90
C THR A 88 -16.08 5.18 7.91
N PRO A 89 -16.40 3.86 7.90
CA PRO A 89 -17.22 3.29 8.95
C PRO A 89 -16.60 3.40 10.35
N ALA A 90 -15.27 3.27 10.47
CA ALA A 90 -14.58 3.45 11.75
C ALA A 90 -14.64 4.91 12.22
N SER A 91 -14.49 5.89 11.31
CA SER A 91 -14.66 7.32 11.62
C SER A 91 -16.07 7.65 12.09
N SER A 92 -17.10 7.09 11.42
CA SER A 92 -18.49 7.24 11.83
C SER A 92 -18.76 6.62 13.21
N LEU A 93 -18.18 5.45 13.50
CA LEU A 93 -18.30 4.77 14.79
C LEU A 93 -17.62 5.59 15.89
N ALA A 94 -16.40 6.08 15.65
CA ALA A 94 -15.65 6.93 16.56
C ALA A 94 -16.44 8.18 16.93
N TRP A 95 -16.93 8.90 15.91
CA TRP A 95 -17.72 10.11 16.14
C TRP A 95 -18.98 9.85 16.97
N ARG A 96 -19.76 8.81 16.65
CA ARG A 96 -20.96 8.45 17.43
C ARG A 96 -20.63 8.00 18.85
N ALA A 97 -19.47 7.37 19.06
CA ALA A 97 -19.04 6.98 20.39
C ALA A 97 -18.75 8.22 21.26
N CYS A 98 -18.21 9.29 20.65
CA CYS A 98 -17.87 10.52 21.32
C CYS A 98 -19.03 11.54 21.42
N ALA A 99 -20.15 11.34 20.72
CA ALA A 99 -21.19 12.38 20.56
C ALA A 99 -21.79 12.89 21.87
N ASN A 100 -21.86 12.06 22.91
CA ASN A 100 -22.43 12.41 24.21
C ASN A 100 -21.35 12.75 25.27
N LEU A 101 -20.08 12.81 24.90
CA LEU A 101 -19.02 13.20 25.82
C LEU A 101 -18.92 14.73 25.90
N PRO A 102 -18.67 15.29 27.09
CA PRO A 102 -18.29 16.70 27.23
C PRO A 102 -17.10 17.02 26.35
N GLU A 103 -17.02 18.23 25.82
CA GLU A 103 -15.98 18.63 24.88
C GLU A 103 -14.56 18.42 25.42
N GLU A 104 -14.36 18.70 26.70
CA GLU A 104 -13.09 18.53 27.40
C GLU A 104 -12.62 17.07 27.49
N GLN A 105 -13.58 16.12 27.49
CA GLN A 105 -13.31 14.69 27.57
C GLN A 105 -13.36 13.98 26.23
N ARG A 106 -13.68 14.73 25.16
CA ARG A 106 -13.84 14.15 23.82
C ARG A 106 -12.47 13.93 23.17
N PRO A 107 -12.10 12.69 22.80
CA PRO A 107 -10.91 12.44 22.01
C PRO A 107 -10.95 13.16 20.67
N ARG A 108 -9.80 13.60 20.17
CA ARG A 108 -9.67 14.07 18.78
C ARG A 108 -9.71 12.89 17.83
N ILE A 109 -10.43 13.00 16.72
CA ILE A 109 -10.63 11.94 15.76
C ILE A 109 -9.84 12.25 14.50
N ILE A 110 -8.91 11.36 14.14
CA ILE A 110 -8.17 11.38 12.89
C ILE A 110 -8.71 10.27 11.99
N GLY A 111 -9.32 10.65 10.88
CA GLY A 111 -9.79 9.72 9.85
C GLY A 111 -8.68 9.37 8.87
N ILE A 112 -8.22 8.11 8.83
CA ILE A 112 -7.17 7.65 7.93
C ILE A 112 -7.80 6.99 6.72
N HIS A 113 -7.50 7.53 5.53
CA HIS A 113 -8.04 7.06 4.27
C HIS A 113 -6.94 6.44 3.41
N THR A 114 -7.20 5.21 2.99
CA THR A 114 -6.29 4.38 2.18
C THR A 114 -6.90 3.97 0.85
N THR A 115 -8.17 4.31 0.61
CA THR A 115 -8.91 3.96 -0.60
C THR A 115 -9.83 5.08 -1.04
N TYR A 116 -10.19 5.09 -2.32
CA TYR A 116 -11.14 6.06 -2.87
C TYR A 116 -12.54 5.91 -2.26
N PRO A 117 -13.23 7.04 -1.99
CA PRO A 117 -14.60 7.02 -1.51
C PRO A 117 -15.54 6.48 -2.60
N ARG A 118 -16.33 5.44 -2.25
CA ARG A 118 -17.27 4.81 -3.20
C ARG A 118 -18.67 5.44 -3.20
N HIS A 119 -19.04 6.17 -2.16
CA HIS A 119 -20.38 6.76 -2.01
C HIS A 119 -20.32 8.19 -1.46
N PRO A 120 -21.18 9.11 -1.95
CA PRO A 120 -21.22 10.51 -1.49
C PRO A 120 -21.53 10.68 0.00
N GLY A 121 -22.32 9.79 0.60
CA GLY A 121 -22.65 9.83 2.03
C GLY A 121 -21.45 9.63 2.99
N TRP A 122 -20.31 9.24 2.47
CA TRP A 122 -19.08 9.09 3.26
C TRP A 122 -18.43 10.44 3.61
N ALA A 123 -18.65 11.47 2.79
CA ALA A 123 -18.21 12.82 3.08
C ALA A 123 -18.68 13.34 4.44
N ALA A 124 -19.93 13.03 4.80
CA ALA A 124 -20.50 13.45 6.09
C ALA A 124 -19.76 12.85 7.30
N SER A 125 -19.18 11.64 7.17
CA SER A 125 -18.40 11.02 8.25
C SER A 125 -17.01 11.63 8.35
N LEU A 126 -16.40 11.98 7.21
CA LEU A 126 -15.11 12.64 7.14
C LEU A 126 -15.18 14.05 7.69
N ASN A 127 -16.26 14.77 7.37
CA ASN A 127 -16.51 16.11 7.87
C ASN A 127 -16.64 16.20 9.39
N ARG A 128 -16.69 15.10 10.11
CA ARG A 128 -16.78 15.00 11.56
C ARG A 128 -15.47 14.63 12.24
N CYS A 129 -14.40 14.41 11.48
CA CYS A 129 -13.07 14.19 12.01
C CYS A 129 -12.39 15.54 12.29
N ASP A 130 -11.56 15.62 13.33
CA ASP A 130 -10.74 16.79 13.63
C ASP A 130 -9.61 16.96 12.62
N ALA A 131 -9.10 15.85 12.07
CA ALA A 131 -8.18 15.84 10.95
C ALA A 131 -8.45 14.61 10.05
N ILE A 132 -8.06 14.73 8.79
CA ILE A 132 -8.12 13.66 7.79
C ILE A 132 -6.71 13.40 7.30
N VAL A 133 -6.32 12.13 7.21
CA VAL A 133 -5.06 11.71 6.61
C VAL A 133 -5.33 10.94 5.34
N ALA A 134 -4.77 11.40 4.23
CA ALA A 134 -4.66 10.71 2.96
C ALA A 134 -3.24 10.16 2.81
N ILE A 135 -3.10 8.92 2.33
CA ILE A 135 -1.77 8.28 2.18
C ILE A 135 -1.07 8.64 0.87
N SER A 136 -1.62 9.51 0.04
CA SER A 136 -1.00 10.06 -1.16
C SER A 136 -1.63 11.41 -1.54
N ARG A 137 -0.91 12.23 -2.29
CA ARG A 137 -1.43 13.49 -2.86
C ARG A 137 -2.62 13.23 -3.79
N HIS A 138 -2.51 12.19 -4.59
CA HIS A 138 -3.60 11.79 -5.49
C HIS A 138 -4.88 11.45 -4.71
N LEU A 139 -4.76 10.66 -3.62
CA LEU A 139 -5.91 10.34 -2.77
C LEU A 139 -6.49 11.59 -2.09
N ARG A 140 -5.64 12.53 -1.63
CA ARG A 140 -6.10 13.83 -1.09
C ARG A 140 -6.95 14.57 -2.12
N ASN A 141 -6.46 14.69 -3.37
CA ASN A 141 -7.17 15.39 -4.43
C ASN A 141 -8.53 14.71 -4.72
N GLU A 142 -8.56 13.39 -4.80
CA GLU A 142 -9.78 12.62 -4.99
C GLU A 142 -10.79 12.80 -3.82
N LEU A 143 -10.30 12.85 -2.59
CA LEU A 143 -11.13 13.12 -1.41
C LEU A 143 -11.73 14.53 -1.46
N THR A 144 -10.93 15.53 -1.84
CA THR A 144 -11.39 16.92 -1.97
C THR A 144 -12.45 17.06 -3.07
N HIS A 145 -12.20 16.49 -4.25
CA HIS A 145 -13.11 16.62 -5.39
C HIS A 145 -14.37 15.77 -5.28
N ARG A 146 -14.24 14.47 -4.99
CA ARG A 146 -15.39 13.54 -4.99
C ARG A 146 -16.20 13.57 -3.71
N ALA A 147 -15.55 13.75 -2.57
CA ALA A 147 -16.24 13.81 -1.28
C ALA A 147 -16.75 15.21 -0.96
N ARG A 148 -16.51 16.21 -1.82
CA ARG A 148 -16.86 17.61 -1.58
C ARG A 148 -16.43 18.06 -0.17
N LEU A 149 -15.25 17.62 0.24
CA LEU A 149 -14.66 18.09 1.46
C LEU A 149 -14.28 19.56 1.27
N ASP A 150 -14.53 20.33 2.28
CA ASP A 150 -14.13 21.73 2.31
C ASP A 150 -12.62 21.82 2.08
N SER A 151 -12.17 22.62 1.12
CA SER A 151 -10.76 22.81 0.76
C SER A 151 -9.94 23.39 1.93
N GLU A 152 -10.59 24.08 2.87
CA GLU A 152 -9.99 24.62 4.08
C GLU A 152 -9.82 23.59 5.21
N ARG A 153 -10.31 22.37 5.01
CA ARG A 153 -10.17 21.33 6.02
C ARG A 153 -8.74 20.83 6.16
N ASN A 154 -8.43 20.44 7.37
CA ASN A 154 -7.15 19.89 7.80
C ASN A 154 -6.91 18.49 7.21
N ILE A 155 -6.60 18.42 5.90
CA ILE A 155 -6.28 17.16 5.18
C ILE A 155 -4.77 17.07 5.06
N TRP A 156 -4.20 16.13 5.82
CA TRP A 156 -2.78 15.83 5.80
C TRP A 156 -2.46 14.75 4.77
N VAL A 157 -1.34 14.90 4.08
CA VAL A 157 -0.79 13.83 3.23
C VAL A 157 0.35 13.19 3.99
N ILE A 158 0.13 11.96 4.47
CA ILE A 158 1.13 11.18 5.18
C ILE A 158 1.24 9.83 4.45
N PRO A 159 2.23 9.64 3.59
CA PRO A 159 2.46 8.37 2.92
C PRO A 159 2.69 7.23 3.90
N TYR A 160 2.25 6.04 3.53
CA TYR A 160 2.60 4.84 4.26
C TYR A 160 3.93 4.31 3.74
N GLY A 161 4.99 4.64 4.41
CA GLY A 161 6.36 4.26 4.07
C GLY A 161 6.67 2.78 4.30
N VAL A 162 7.80 2.35 3.78
CA VAL A 162 8.33 0.99 3.98
C VAL A 162 9.25 0.93 5.19
N ASN A 163 9.36 -0.25 5.78
CA ASN A 163 10.37 -0.52 6.81
C ASN A 163 11.75 -0.63 6.13
N GLU A 164 12.61 0.34 6.37
CA GLU A 164 13.96 0.44 5.82
C GLU A 164 14.90 -0.67 6.30
N GLU A 165 14.63 -1.32 7.42
CA GLU A 165 15.38 -2.49 7.88
C GLU A 165 15.11 -3.72 7.00
N LEU A 166 13.93 -3.78 6.39
CA LEU A 166 13.49 -4.89 5.56
C LEU A 166 13.64 -4.63 4.06
N CYS A 167 13.51 -3.36 3.65
CA CYS A 167 13.58 -2.94 2.25
C CYS A 167 14.58 -1.78 2.14
N ASN A 168 15.80 -2.09 1.75
CA ASN A 168 16.88 -1.14 1.48
C ASN A 168 17.77 -1.68 0.33
N PRO A 169 18.59 -0.84 -0.31
CA PRO A 169 19.39 -1.25 -1.46
C PRO A 169 20.43 -2.34 -1.14
N ASP A 170 20.87 -2.46 0.12
CA ASP A 170 21.84 -3.46 0.57
C ASP A 170 21.22 -4.83 0.84
N TYR A 171 19.90 -4.92 0.81
CA TYR A 171 19.21 -6.20 1.04
C TYR A 171 19.60 -7.22 -0.03
N LYS A 172 19.95 -8.42 0.42
CA LYS A 172 20.26 -9.57 -0.45
C LYS A 172 19.51 -10.79 0.03
N PRO A 173 18.86 -11.54 -0.87
CA PRO A 173 18.36 -12.89 -0.54
C PRO A 173 19.50 -13.79 -0.07
N SER A 174 19.17 -14.83 0.70
CA SER A 174 20.21 -15.79 1.11
C SER A 174 20.76 -16.58 -0.08
N ASP A 175 22.03 -16.95 -0.03
CA ASP A 175 22.70 -17.73 -1.09
C ASP A 175 21.94 -19.03 -1.41
N ALA A 176 21.45 -19.72 -0.38
CA ALA A 176 20.65 -20.94 -0.55
C ALA A 176 19.34 -20.69 -1.32
N TRP A 177 18.68 -19.52 -1.07
CA TRP A 177 17.49 -19.15 -1.80
C TRP A 177 17.83 -18.83 -3.26
N ILE A 178 18.90 -18.06 -3.50
CA ILE A 178 19.37 -17.71 -4.86
C ILE A 178 19.70 -18.97 -5.65
N GLU A 179 20.48 -19.91 -5.08
CA GLU A 179 20.83 -21.17 -5.75
C GLU A 179 19.56 -22.00 -6.11
N GLN A 180 18.62 -22.10 -5.19
CA GLN A 180 17.36 -22.82 -5.44
C GLN A 180 16.56 -22.13 -6.54
N TRP A 181 16.49 -20.80 -6.54
CA TRP A 181 15.79 -20.05 -7.55
C TRP A 181 16.39 -20.24 -8.94
N LEU A 182 17.72 -20.07 -9.08
CA LEU A 182 18.44 -20.25 -10.36
C LEU A 182 18.36 -21.67 -10.91
N ARG A 183 18.31 -22.70 -10.05
CA ARG A 183 18.06 -24.09 -10.50
C ARG A 183 16.69 -24.24 -11.15
N THR A 184 15.69 -23.51 -10.69
CA THR A 184 14.30 -23.60 -11.17
C THR A 184 14.03 -22.66 -12.34
N HIS A 185 14.71 -21.51 -12.37
CA HIS A 185 14.50 -20.40 -13.31
C HIS A 185 15.79 -20.08 -14.08
N LYS A 186 16.22 -21.03 -14.92
CA LYS A 186 17.45 -20.90 -15.73
C LYS A 186 17.42 -19.77 -16.76
N GLU A 187 16.22 -19.33 -17.13
CA GLU A 187 15.98 -18.21 -18.03
C GLU A 187 16.55 -16.89 -17.53
N LEU A 188 16.78 -16.75 -16.22
CA LEU A 188 17.37 -15.53 -15.62
C LEU A 188 18.80 -15.23 -16.11
N GLU A 189 19.58 -16.25 -16.44
CA GLU A 189 21.00 -16.08 -16.76
C GLU A 189 21.26 -15.27 -18.03
N ASN A 190 20.29 -15.22 -18.97
CA ASN A 190 20.49 -14.64 -20.29
C ASN A 190 19.33 -13.74 -20.75
N THR A 191 18.47 -13.30 -19.83
CA THR A 191 17.32 -12.47 -20.18
C THR A 191 17.22 -11.26 -19.28
N LEU A 192 16.67 -10.17 -19.81
CA LEU A 192 16.18 -9.06 -18.97
C LEU A 192 15.02 -9.60 -18.13
N SER A 193 15.25 -9.71 -16.83
CA SER A 193 14.27 -10.27 -15.89
C SER A 193 13.36 -9.17 -15.36
N VAL A 194 12.07 -9.35 -15.59
CA VAL A 194 11.04 -8.36 -15.21
C VAL A 194 10.06 -8.97 -14.21
N CYS A 195 9.84 -8.32 -13.08
CA CYS A 195 8.82 -8.70 -12.11
C CYS A 195 7.58 -7.83 -12.26
N ILE A 196 6.40 -8.44 -12.31
CA ILE A 196 5.11 -7.76 -12.21
C ILE A 196 4.41 -8.27 -10.94
N PRO A 197 4.59 -7.58 -9.81
CA PRO A 197 3.96 -7.96 -8.56
C PRO A 197 2.53 -7.41 -8.48
N GLY A 198 1.64 -8.15 -7.81
CA GLY A 198 0.29 -7.68 -7.54
C GLY A 198 -0.81 -8.66 -7.93
N ALA A 199 -2.04 -8.33 -7.58
CA ALA A 199 -3.19 -9.19 -7.85
C ALA A 199 -3.47 -9.31 -9.36
N ILE A 200 -3.84 -10.50 -9.81
CA ILE A 200 -4.21 -10.75 -11.22
C ILE A 200 -5.67 -10.36 -11.40
N THR A 201 -5.90 -9.10 -11.81
CA THR A 201 -7.22 -8.53 -12.07
C THR A 201 -7.20 -7.63 -13.31
N PRO A 202 -8.35 -7.37 -13.95
CA PRO A 202 -8.43 -6.46 -15.10
C PRO A 202 -7.91 -5.03 -14.82
N LEU A 203 -7.80 -4.63 -13.56
CA LEU A 203 -7.33 -3.31 -13.19
C LEU A 203 -5.81 -3.15 -13.28
N HIS A 204 -5.06 -4.27 -13.31
CA HIS A 204 -3.60 -4.26 -13.30
C HIS A 204 -2.94 -4.29 -14.68
N GLY A 205 -3.73 -4.26 -15.77
CA GLY A 205 -3.23 -4.04 -17.13
C GLY A 205 -2.31 -5.14 -17.68
N LEU A 206 -2.44 -6.38 -17.21
CA LEU A 206 -1.59 -7.49 -17.65
C LEU A 206 -1.72 -7.81 -19.14
N GLU A 207 -2.80 -7.36 -19.81
CA GLU A 207 -2.94 -7.48 -21.27
C GLU A 207 -1.84 -6.72 -22.00
N ASP A 208 -1.30 -5.65 -21.43
CA ASP A 208 -0.29 -4.80 -22.03
C ASP A 208 1.09 -5.50 -22.10
N VAL A 209 1.29 -6.56 -21.35
CA VAL A 209 2.50 -7.40 -21.45
C VAL A 209 2.69 -7.96 -22.86
N ALA A 210 1.61 -8.33 -23.56
CA ALA A 210 1.72 -8.91 -24.90
C ALA A 210 2.31 -7.95 -25.93
N PRO A 211 1.80 -6.70 -26.12
CA PRO A 211 2.42 -5.76 -27.04
C PRO A 211 3.81 -5.28 -26.60
N ILE A 212 4.08 -5.16 -25.28
CA ILE A 212 5.41 -4.81 -24.78
C ILE A 212 6.45 -5.87 -25.20
N LEU A 213 6.17 -7.15 -24.93
CA LEU A 213 7.08 -8.23 -25.30
C LEU A 213 7.22 -8.38 -26.83
N ALA A 214 6.14 -8.15 -27.56
CA ALA A 214 6.19 -8.18 -29.03
C ALA A 214 7.16 -7.10 -29.57
N GLY A 215 7.13 -5.89 -29.03
CA GLY A 215 8.08 -4.82 -29.39
C GLY A 215 9.53 -5.19 -29.09
N LEU A 216 9.81 -5.68 -27.89
CA LEU A 216 11.17 -6.09 -27.49
C LEU A 216 11.70 -7.29 -28.29
N ASN A 217 10.84 -8.23 -28.63
CA ASN A 217 11.20 -9.39 -29.48
C ASN A 217 11.59 -8.93 -30.90
N GLN A 218 10.95 -7.90 -31.47
CA GLN A 218 11.28 -7.37 -32.79
C GLN A 218 12.70 -6.78 -32.87
N ILE A 219 13.19 -6.24 -31.77
CA ILE A 219 14.55 -5.68 -31.66
C ILE A 219 15.56 -6.67 -31.05
N GLY A 220 15.13 -7.92 -30.77
CA GLY A 220 16.00 -9.02 -30.35
C GLY A 220 16.44 -8.97 -28.89
N ILE A 221 15.73 -8.23 -28.00
CA ILE A 221 16.03 -8.21 -26.56
C ILE A 221 15.46 -9.47 -25.89
N PRO A 222 16.32 -10.33 -25.33
CA PRO A 222 15.83 -11.49 -24.57
C PRO A 222 15.23 -11.03 -23.26
N ILE A 223 13.95 -11.31 -23.03
CA ILE A 223 13.19 -10.89 -21.85
C ILE A 223 12.40 -12.06 -21.27
N HIS A 224 12.33 -12.09 -19.92
CA HIS A 224 11.46 -12.99 -19.19
C HIS A 224 10.67 -12.25 -18.10
N VAL A 225 9.37 -12.51 -18.03
CA VAL A 225 8.45 -11.83 -17.09
C VAL A 225 7.97 -12.79 -16.02
N TYR A 226 8.14 -12.41 -14.78
CA TYR A 226 7.64 -13.11 -13.59
C TYR A 226 6.41 -12.38 -13.04
N ILE A 227 5.23 -12.99 -13.15
CA ILE A 227 3.99 -12.44 -12.59
C ILE A 227 3.78 -13.05 -11.21
N ALA A 228 3.99 -12.23 -10.16
CA ALA A 228 3.93 -12.64 -8.77
C ALA A 228 2.66 -12.11 -8.09
N GLY A 229 1.62 -12.93 -8.06
CA GLY A 229 0.35 -12.58 -7.45
C GLY A 229 -0.70 -13.66 -7.65
N ASP A 230 -1.80 -13.51 -6.94
CA ASP A 230 -2.91 -14.46 -7.03
C ASP A 230 -4.15 -13.79 -7.63
N THR A 231 -5.08 -14.61 -8.05
CA THR A 231 -6.35 -14.20 -8.62
C THR A 231 -7.49 -14.51 -7.65
N ALA A 232 -8.33 -13.53 -7.36
CA ALA A 232 -9.56 -13.78 -6.62
C ALA A 232 -10.45 -14.77 -7.38
N ARG A 233 -11.30 -15.50 -6.66
CA ARG A 233 -12.22 -16.47 -7.28
C ARG A 233 -13.06 -15.85 -8.41
N ALA A 234 -13.42 -14.59 -8.26
CA ALA A 234 -14.18 -13.83 -9.27
C ALA A 234 -13.39 -13.56 -10.56
N ASP A 235 -12.06 -13.50 -10.48
CA ASP A 235 -11.18 -13.12 -11.58
C ASP A 235 -10.52 -14.33 -12.28
N ARG A 236 -10.87 -15.56 -11.94
CA ARG A 236 -10.29 -16.77 -12.56
C ARG A 236 -10.51 -16.83 -14.08
N HIS A 237 -11.63 -16.31 -14.55
CA HIS A 237 -11.90 -16.22 -15.98
C HIS A 237 -10.91 -15.27 -16.67
N TYR A 238 -10.57 -14.18 -16.03
CA TYR A 238 -9.59 -13.21 -16.53
C TYR A 238 -8.20 -13.84 -16.70
N LEU A 239 -7.71 -14.58 -15.71
CA LEU A 239 -6.44 -15.32 -15.81
C LEU A 239 -6.45 -16.30 -17.00
N SER A 240 -7.56 -17.03 -17.22
CA SER A 240 -7.71 -17.92 -18.36
C SER A 240 -7.64 -17.17 -19.70
N THR A 241 -8.25 -15.98 -19.76
CA THR A 241 -8.22 -15.10 -20.93
C THR A 241 -6.82 -14.59 -21.22
N LEU A 242 -6.07 -14.16 -20.19
CA LEU A 242 -4.68 -13.75 -20.32
C LEU A 242 -3.78 -14.85 -20.86
N LYS A 243 -3.89 -16.07 -20.32
CA LYS A 243 -3.11 -17.24 -20.81
C LYS A 243 -3.39 -17.52 -22.29
N LYS A 244 -4.65 -17.42 -22.73
CA LYS A 244 -5.01 -17.56 -24.14
C LYS A 244 -4.42 -16.42 -24.99
N LEU A 245 -4.46 -15.19 -24.51
CA LEU A 245 -3.86 -14.03 -25.17
C LEU A 245 -2.35 -14.25 -25.35
N TYR A 246 -1.63 -14.62 -24.31
CA TYR A 246 -0.17 -14.81 -24.36
C TYR A 246 0.23 -15.95 -25.30
N LYS A 247 -0.56 -17.04 -25.31
CA LYS A 247 -0.37 -18.14 -26.27
C LYS A 247 -0.58 -17.66 -27.71
N LYS A 248 -1.66 -16.91 -27.97
CA LYS A 248 -1.96 -16.34 -29.30
C LYS A 248 -0.87 -15.36 -29.75
N SER A 249 -0.28 -14.61 -28.85
CA SER A 249 0.80 -13.64 -29.12
C SER A 249 2.20 -14.29 -29.17
N GLY A 250 2.32 -15.61 -28.94
CA GLY A 250 3.60 -16.32 -28.99
C GLY A 250 4.54 -16.05 -27.83
N ILE A 251 4.09 -15.38 -26.76
CA ILE A 251 4.91 -14.99 -25.61
C ILE A 251 4.76 -15.91 -24.40
N GLU A 252 3.99 -16.98 -24.52
CA GLU A 252 3.67 -17.91 -23.43
C GLU A 252 4.92 -18.44 -22.68
N LYS A 253 6.00 -18.70 -23.42
CA LYS A 253 7.27 -19.20 -22.86
C LYS A 253 8.12 -18.12 -22.17
N GLN A 254 7.81 -16.86 -22.40
CA GLN A 254 8.51 -15.70 -21.81
C GLN A 254 7.85 -15.24 -20.51
N VAL A 255 6.78 -15.92 -20.05
CA VAL A 255 6.04 -15.52 -18.87
C VAL A 255 5.88 -16.66 -17.88
N THR A 256 6.35 -16.46 -16.66
CA THR A 256 6.18 -17.40 -15.54
C THR A 256 5.14 -16.86 -14.55
N TRP A 257 4.11 -17.69 -14.28
CA TRP A 257 3.07 -17.38 -13.30
C TRP A 257 3.47 -17.95 -11.93
N LEU A 258 3.89 -17.11 -11.01
CA LEU A 258 4.42 -17.53 -9.71
C LEU A 258 3.34 -17.78 -8.66
N GLY A 259 2.12 -17.24 -8.86
CA GLY A 259 1.10 -17.25 -7.81
C GLY A 259 1.44 -16.32 -6.63
N LEU A 260 0.78 -16.55 -5.49
CA LEU A 260 1.07 -15.81 -4.27
C LEU A 260 2.42 -16.26 -3.69
N ARG A 261 3.33 -15.33 -3.48
CA ARG A 261 4.69 -15.59 -3.01
C ARG A 261 4.96 -14.87 -1.68
N PRO A 262 5.29 -15.61 -0.61
CA PRO A 262 5.71 -15.00 0.66
C PRO A 262 7.10 -14.37 0.57
N ASP A 263 7.94 -14.84 -0.36
CA ASP A 263 9.30 -14.38 -0.66
C ASP A 263 9.32 -13.37 -1.84
N LEU A 264 8.26 -12.60 -2.02
CA LEU A 264 8.15 -11.60 -3.10
C LEU A 264 9.31 -10.59 -3.08
N ARG A 265 9.78 -10.21 -1.90
CA ARG A 265 10.93 -9.31 -1.74
C ARG A 265 12.20 -9.89 -2.36
N ASP A 266 12.46 -11.17 -2.13
CA ASP A 266 13.62 -11.86 -2.71
C ASP A 266 13.53 -11.89 -4.24
N ILE A 267 12.32 -12.17 -4.77
CA ILE A 267 12.04 -12.17 -6.20
C ILE A 267 12.26 -10.78 -6.81
N ILE A 268 11.73 -9.74 -6.19
CA ILE A 268 11.95 -8.35 -6.63
C ILE A 268 13.45 -8.03 -6.64
N CYS A 269 14.17 -8.45 -5.60
CA CYS A 269 15.60 -8.14 -5.44
C CYS A 269 16.47 -8.75 -6.53
N ILE A 270 16.12 -9.89 -7.11
CA ILE A 270 16.90 -10.54 -8.16
C ILE A 270 16.47 -10.16 -9.58
N CYS A 271 15.28 -9.59 -9.76
CA CYS A 271 14.84 -9.11 -11.06
C CYS A 271 15.54 -7.79 -11.42
N ASP A 272 15.73 -7.55 -12.72
CA ASP A 272 16.35 -6.33 -13.23
C ASP A 272 15.44 -5.14 -13.13
N VAL A 273 14.13 -5.33 -13.41
CA VAL A 273 13.11 -4.27 -13.47
C VAL A 273 11.80 -4.75 -12.87
N VAL A 274 11.06 -3.84 -12.27
CA VAL A 274 9.68 -4.05 -11.85
C VAL A 274 8.74 -3.24 -12.74
N LEU A 275 7.62 -3.82 -13.17
CA LEU A 275 6.59 -3.11 -13.92
C LEU A 275 5.32 -2.92 -13.11
N SER A 276 4.74 -1.73 -13.22
CA SER A 276 3.40 -1.39 -12.72
C SER A 276 2.53 -0.89 -13.87
N LEU A 277 1.69 -1.78 -14.41
CA LEU A 277 0.85 -1.54 -15.58
C LEU A 277 -0.63 -1.27 -15.20
N ALA A 278 -0.90 -0.84 -13.97
CA ALA A 278 -2.27 -0.59 -13.51
C ALA A 278 -2.97 0.43 -14.42
N ARG A 279 -4.15 0.09 -14.96
CA ARG A 279 -4.92 0.94 -15.89
C ARG A 279 -5.77 2.00 -15.18
N VAL A 280 -5.91 1.87 -13.88
CA VAL A 280 -6.63 2.83 -13.04
C VAL A 280 -5.71 3.38 -11.97
N PRO A 281 -5.83 4.65 -11.63
CA PRO A 281 -5.01 5.24 -10.58
C PRO A 281 -5.17 4.47 -9.27
N ALA A 282 -4.06 4.02 -8.68
CA ALA A 282 -4.05 3.43 -7.36
C ALA A 282 -3.89 4.52 -6.28
N SER A 283 -4.56 4.35 -5.14
CA SER A 283 -4.38 5.21 -3.97
C SER A 283 -3.14 4.84 -3.17
N HIS A 284 -2.66 3.62 -3.33
CA HIS A 284 -1.50 3.05 -2.67
C HIS A 284 -0.97 1.86 -3.49
N ASP A 285 0.34 1.78 -3.64
CA ASP A 285 1.03 0.62 -4.21
C ASP A 285 2.29 0.31 -3.40
N ARG A 286 2.16 -0.64 -2.48
CA ARG A 286 3.24 -1.01 -1.59
C ARG A 286 4.36 -1.75 -2.32
N THR A 287 4.03 -2.56 -3.32
CA THR A 287 5.02 -3.36 -4.03
C THR A 287 5.94 -2.51 -4.90
N VAL A 288 5.40 -1.46 -5.52
CA VAL A 288 6.20 -0.45 -6.22
C VAL A 288 7.14 0.27 -5.24
N LEU A 289 6.64 0.70 -4.09
CA LEU A 289 7.47 1.37 -3.09
C LEU A 289 8.55 0.44 -2.52
N GLU A 290 8.25 -0.83 -2.27
CA GLU A 290 9.22 -1.83 -1.83
C GLU A 290 10.30 -2.08 -2.90
N ALA A 291 9.92 -2.15 -4.18
CA ALA A 291 10.87 -2.31 -5.28
C ALA A 291 11.84 -1.13 -5.37
N LEU A 292 11.33 0.10 -5.33
CA LEU A 292 12.14 1.32 -5.33
C LEU A 292 13.07 1.38 -4.11
N ALA A 293 12.57 0.96 -2.94
CA ALA A 293 13.36 0.90 -1.71
C ALA A 293 14.47 -0.15 -1.74
N LEU A 294 14.27 -1.24 -2.48
CA LEU A 294 15.29 -2.27 -2.73
C LEU A 294 16.29 -1.87 -3.82
N GLY A 295 16.25 -0.61 -4.31
CA GLY A 295 17.09 -0.15 -5.39
C GLY A 295 16.78 -0.79 -6.74
N ARG A 296 15.56 -1.29 -6.94
CA ARG A 296 15.13 -1.86 -8.22
C ARG A 296 14.41 -0.80 -9.05
N PRO A 297 14.82 -0.61 -10.32
CA PRO A 297 14.13 0.32 -11.20
C PRO A 297 12.69 -0.15 -11.45
N VAL A 298 11.78 0.81 -11.46
CA VAL A 298 10.37 0.59 -11.73
C VAL A 298 9.95 1.42 -12.93
N ALA A 299 9.44 0.78 -13.98
CA ALA A 299 8.71 1.46 -15.03
C ALA A 299 7.20 1.26 -14.81
N GLY A 300 6.42 2.30 -14.97
CA GLY A 300 4.99 2.22 -14.74
C GLY A 300 4.19 3.38 -15.29
N TYR A 301 2.88 3.20 -15.37
CA TYR A 301 1.98 4.22 -15.86
C TYR A 301 1.90 5.41 -14.89
N ASP A 302 2.10 6.61 -15.45
CA ASP A 302 2.19 7.87 -14.73
C ASP A 302 0.82 8.37 -14.27
N HIS A 303 0.26 7.72 -13.27
CA HIS A 303 -0.95 8.18 -12.60
C HIS A 303 -1.07 7.62 -11.18
N GLY A 304 -1.95 8.22 -10.39
CA GLY A 304 -2.17 7.82 -9.01
C GLY A 304 -0.90 7.88 -8.16
N VAL A 305 -0.78 6.99 -7.19
CA VAL A 305 0.39 6.93 -6.31
C VAL A 305 1.65 6.43 -7.02
N VAL A 306 1.52 5.62 -8.08
CA VAL A 306 2.68 5.14 -8.85
C VAL A 306 3.40 6.30 -9.51
N GLY A 307 2.66 7.21 -10.18
CA GLY A 307 3.23 8.43 -10.73
C GLY A 307 3.90 9.31 -9.66
N GLU A 308 3.30 9.46 -8.47
CA GLU A 308 3.89 10.22 -7.36
C GLU A 308 5.21 9.61 -6.85
N MET A 309 5.27 8.29 -6.72
CA MET A 309 6.49 7.59 -6.30
C MET A 309 7.58 7.69 -7.36
N LEU A 310 7.23 7.44 -8.63
CA LEU A 310 8.20 7.54 -9.72
C LEU A 310 8.73 8.97 -9.86
N ASP A 311 7.88 9.99 -9.69
CA ASP A 311 8.32 11.39 -9.70
C ASP A 311 9.38 11.67 -8.60
N ALA A 312 9.24 11.03 -7.45
CA ALA A 312 10.14 11.22 -6.31
C ALA A 312 11.43 10.37 -6.40
N PHE A 313 11.37 9.15 -6.95
CA PHE A 313 12.46 8.19 -6.91
C PHE A 313 13.17 8.00 -8.26
N LEU A 314 12.41 7.92 -9.35
CA LEU A 314 12.89 7.57 -10.69
C LEU A 314 12.00 8.20 -11.75
N PRO A 315 12.08 9.52 -11.99
CA PRO A 315 11.19 10.22 -12.91
C PRO A 315 11.18 9.64 -14.32
N GLU A 316 12.29 9.09 -14.77
CA GLU A 316 12.40 8.43 -16.07
C GLU A 316 11.61 7.12 -16.19
N GLY A 317 11.22 6.51 -15.06
CA GLY A 317 10.35 5.32 -15.04
C GLY A 317 8.88 5.61 -15.35
N ARG A 318 8.50 6.88 -15.45
CA ARG A 318 7.12 7.32 -15.75
C ARG A 318 6.81 7.17 -17.22
N VAL A 319 5.72 6.48 -17.53
CA VAL A 319 5.22 6.28 -18.90
C VAL A 319 3.75 6.67 -18.98
N VAL A 320 3.33 7.26 -20.08
CA VAL A 320 1.92 7.65 -20.29
C VAL A 320 1.01 6.41 -20.15
N PRO A 321 -0.11 6.50 -19.41
CA PRO A 321 -1.03 5.37 -19.25
C PRO A 321 -1.48 4.76 -20.58
N GLY A 322 -1.25 3.45 -20.74
CA GLY A 322 -1.58 2.70 -21.96
C GLY A 322 -0.54 2.78 -23.07
N ASP A 323 0.53 3.54 -22.91
CA ASP A 323 1.63 3.59 -23.88
C ASP A 323 2.58 2.39 -23.68
N THR A 324 2.22 1.27 -24.32
CA THR A 324 3.02 0.03 -24.28
C THR A 324 4.33 0.15 -25.04
N SER A 325 4.43 1.01 -26.05
CA SER A 325 5.68 1.31 -26.76
C SER A 325 6.65 2.06 -25.83
N GLY A 326 6.17 3.07 -25.11
CA GLY A 326 6.97 3.79 -24.13
C GLY A 326 7.51 2.88 -23.00
N ILE A 327 6.76 1.86 -22.58
CA ILE A 327 7.29 0.84 -21.65
C ILE A 327 8.39 0.00 -22.33
N ALA A 328 8.18 -0.44 -23.58
CA ALA A 328 9.19 -1.22 -24.30
C ALA A 328 10.48 -0.41 -24.52
N ASP A 329 10.38 0.85 -24.95
CA ASP A 329 11.52 1.77 -25.13
C ASP A 329 12.29 1.96 -23.80
N ARG A 330 11.58 2.04 -22.68
CA ARG A 330 12.20 2.16 -21.35
C ARG A 330 12.96 0.89 -20.97
N LEU A 331 12.38 -0.27 -21.22
CA LEU A 331 13.04 -1.55 -20.95
C LEU A 331 14.26 -1.77 -21.86
N GLU A 332 14.20 -1.35 -23.13
CA GLU A 332 15.34 -1.35 -24.04
C GLU A 332 16.49 -0.50 -23.50
N GLN A 333 16.18 0.74 -23.10
CA GLN A 333 17.18 1.66 -22.53
C GLN A 333 17.81 1.07 -21.27
N TRP A 334 17.02 0.48 -20.38
CA TRP A 334 17.53 -0.08 -19.13
C TRP A 334 18.22 -1.44 -19.28
N HIS A 335 17.96 -2.14 -20.38
CA HIS A 335 18.77 -3.31 -20.76
C HIS A 335 20.19 -2.89 -21.16
N ALA A 336 20.33 -1.77 -21.87
CA ALA A 336 21.63 -1.25 -22.26
C ALA A 336 22.35 -0.53 -21.11
N TYR A 337 21.61 0.29 -20.32
CA TYR A 337 22.16 1.10 -19.24
C TYR A 337 21.19 1.09 -18.06
N ARG A 338 21.58 0.40 -16.98
CA ARG A 338 20.77 0.41 -15.76
C ARG A 338 20.66 1.84 -15.20
N PRO A 339 19.45 2.29 -14.80
CA PRO A 339 19.28 3.61 -14.21
C PRO A 339 19.99 3.69 -12.87
N HIS A 340 20.46 4.88 -12.54
CA HIS A 340 21.01 5.14 -11.23
C HIS A 340 19.87 5.24 -10.20
N MET A 341 19.88 4.36 -9.22
CA MET A 341 18.94 4.38 -8.12
C MET A 341 19.56 5.12 -6.93
N SER A 342 18.74 5.91 -6.22
CA SER A 342 19.18 6.55 -4.98
C SER A 342 19.52 5.50 -3.92
N GLU A 343 20.63 5.70 -3.23
CA GLU A 343 21.04 4.85 -2.10
C GLU A 343 20.13 5.08 -0.87
N GLU A 344 19.46 6.22 -0.81
CA GLU A 344 18.58 6.57 0.28
C GLU A 344 17.12 6.74 -0.18
N LEU A 345 16.21 6.23 0.64
CA LEU A 345 14.77 6.49 0.50
C LEU A 345 14.47 7.97 0.71
N PRO A 346 13.89 8.69 -0.27
CA PRO A 346 13.51 10.07 -0.08
C PRO A 346 12.41 10.21 0.97
N TYR A 347 12.43 11.34 1.69
CA TYR A 347 11.32 11.74 2.56
C TYR A 347 10.05 11.97 1.70
N PRO A 348 8.86 11.54 2.11
CA PRO A 348 8.50 10.92 3.40
C PRO A 348 8.16 9.41 3.29
N TYR A 349 8.98 8.63 2.59
CA TYR A 349 8.63 7.25 2.23
C TYR A 349 9.21 6.16 3.16
N ARG A 350 9.90 6.56 4.25
CA ARG A 350 10.34 5.64 5.31
C ARG A 350 9.19 5.41 6.31
N LEU A 351 9.10 4.23 6.88
CA LEU A 351 8.12 3.96 7.95
C LEU A 351 8.35 4.87 9.17
N GLY A 352 9.61 5.16 9.49
CA GLY A 352 9.96 6.12 10.52
C GLY A 352 9.39 7.52 10.27
N ASP A 353 9.38 8.00 9.02
CA ASP A 353 8.77 9.29 8.65
C ASP A 353 7.25 9.26 8.82
N THR A 354 6.60 8.17 8.43
CA THR A 354 5.17 7.96 8.65
C THR A 354 4.83 8.07 10.14
N ILE A 355 5.56 7.34 10.99
CA ILE A 355 5.34 7.34 12.44
C ILE A 355 5.56 8.73 13.04
N ARG A 356 6.64 9.41 12.64
CA ARG A 356 6.96 10.78 13.09
C ARG A 356 5.84 11.77 12.73
N SER A 357 5.41 11.77 11.48
CA SER A 357 4.33 12.66 11.01
C SER A 357 3.01 12.42 11.75
N PHE A 358 2.67 11.15 12.05
CA PHE A 358 1.50 10.84 12.87
C PHE A 358 1.67 11.29 14.34
N ALA A 359 2.86 11.13 14.92
CA ALA A 359 3.14 11.61 16.27
C ALA A 359 3.02 13.12 16.39
N GLU A 360 3.55 13.87 15.42
CA GLU A 360 3.42 15.32 15.32
C GLU A 360 1.96 15.77 15.16
N LEU A 361 1.20 15.12 14.26
CA LEU A 361 -0.22 15.39 14.08
C LEU A 361 -1.03 15.14 15.37
N CYS A 362 -0.79 14.01 16.03
CA CYS A 362 -1.46 13.69 17.29
C CYS A 362 -1.16 14.73 18.39
N THR A 363 0.09 15.16 18.45
CA THR A 363 0.55 16.14 19.43
C THR A 363 -0.05 17.52 19.16
N SER A 364 -0.04 17.98 17.91
CA SER A 364 -0.59 19.28 17.51
C SER A 364 -2.08 19.40 17.83
N LEU A 365 -2.87 18.35 17.57
CA LEU A 365 -4.31 18.35 17.85
C LEU A 365 -4.64 18.33 19.35
N CYS A 366 -3.71 17.92 20.21
CA CYS A 366 -3.91 17.94 21.65
C CYS A 366 -3.46 19.25 22.30
N HIS A 367 -2.47 19.96 21.76
CA HIS A 367 -1.98 21.25 22.29
C HIS A 367 -2.80 22.45 21.83
N GLY A 368 -3.64 22.31 20.81
CA GLY A 368 -4.54 23.36 20.32
C GLY A 368 -5.88 23.48 21.08
N ARG A 369 -5.90 23.01 22.35
CA ARG A 369 -7.04 23.20 23.27
C ARG A 369 -6.85 24.42 24.17
#